data_ec93c2ac0598c78192062d9c329f2ca1
#
_entry.id   ec93c2ac0598c78192062d9c329f2ca1
#
_cell.length_a   1.000
_cell.length_b   1.000
_cell.length_c   1.000
_cell.angle_alpha   90.00
_cell.angle_beta   90.00
_cell.angle_gamma   90.00
#
_symmetry.space_group_name_H-M   'P 1'
#
loop_
_entity.id
_entity.type
_entity.pdbx_description
1 polymer ?
#
loop_
_entity_poly.entity_id
_entity_poly.type
_entity_poly.pdbx_seq_one_letter_code
_entity_poly.pdbx_strand_id
1 'polypeptide(L)'
;ISYRLVGSEMCIRDRTIPFFALIGLGYSAALTRFFSAEATAYLTKFVFYFALSAMLFRFSSDLSLGELYDPQFILAYLSASIIIYLLATAAAIFRKKSPSEAAVEAQCSVIGNVGFLGIPMLAILMGPEAVGFIMIILAIDLIIFGSLIVLIIVASKDKKLDIFLIYRVIIGLLKNPMIVSIVCGLLWSASGWSLPEPVNDFVIMLGSAATPGALFAIGASLAQKSAERFEIAAWLSFCKLVLHPLAICIAVFYVFDVDLYAATVMIAAAS
;
A
#
# COMPACT_ATOMS: atom_id res chain seq x y z
N ILE A 1 -30.39 12.71 -14.74
CA ILE A 1 -29.04 12.08 -14.82
C ILE A 1 -27.94 13.12 -14.54
N SER A 2 -28.05 14.35 -15.08
CA SER A 2 -27.07 15.43 -14.89
C SER A 2 -26.91 15.88 -13.44
N TYR A 3 -27.98 16.00 -12.67
CA TYR A 3 -27.94 16.43 -11.25
C TYR A 3 -27.29 15.38 -10.31
N ARG A 4 -27.37 14.08 -10.64
CA ARG A 4 -26.75 13.03 -9.84
C ARG A 4 -25.23 12.97 -10.05
N LEU A 5 -24.76 13.25 -11.26
CA LEU A 5 -23.32 13.29 -11.58
C LEU A 5 -22.63 14.48 -10.88
N VAL A 6 -23.25 15.69 -10.94
CA VAL A 6 -22.69 16.88 -10.26
C VAL A 6 -22.63 16.71 -8.74
N GLY A 7 -23.64 16.05 -8.13
CA GLY A 7 -23.63 15.75 -6.69
C GLY A 7 -22.55 14.73 -6.28
N SER A 8 -22.24 13.74 -7.12
CA SER A 8 -21.21 12.73 -6.84
C SER A 8 -19.79 13.27 -7.00
N GLU A 9 -19.54 14.09 -8.03
CA GLU A 9 -18.22 14.70 -8.25
C GLU A 9 -17.86 15.70 -7.14
N MET A 10 -18.83 16.52 -6.69
CA MET A 10 -18.64 17.44 -5.57
C MET A 10 -18.34 16.67 -4.28
N CYS A 11 -18.98 15.53 -4.04
CA CYS A 11 -18.75 14.69 -2.86
C CYS A 11 -17.36 14.02 -2.88
N ILE A 12 -16.87 13.57 -4.02
CA ILE A 12 -15.53 12.98 -4.16
C ILE A 12 -14.46 14.04 -3.91
N ARG A 13 -14.59 15.21 -4.55
CA ARG A 13 -13.65 16.32 -4.38
C ARG A 13 -13.55 16.78 -2.93
N ASP A 14 -14.67 16.95 -2.25
CA ASP A 14 -14.72 17.43 -0.87
C ASP A 14 -14.11 16.42 0.10
N ARG A 15 -14.21 15.13 -0.19
CA ARG A 15 -13.61 14.05 0.60
C ARG A 15 -12.10 13.87 0.35
N THR A 16 -11.60 14.22 -0.84
CA THR A 16 -10.18 14.06 -1.19
C THR A 16 -9.34 15.30 -0.88
N ILE A 17 -9.91 16.49 -0.92
CA ILE A 17 -9.21 17.76 -0.61
C ILE A 17 -8.43 17.71 0.72
N PRO A 18 -8.98 17.21 1.84
CA PRO A 18 -8.23 17.16 3.11
C PRO A 18 -6.93 16.34 3.03
N PHE A 19 -6.90 15.27 2.24
CA PHE A 19 -5.69 14.45 2.06
C PHE A 19 -4.59 15.24 1.36
N PHE A 20 -4.93 15.91 0.25
CA PHE A 20 -3.97 16.76 -0.48
C PHE A 20 -3.58 18.00 0.32
N ALA A 21 -4.47 18.56 1.14
CA ALA A 21 -4.15 19.67 2.03
C ALA A 21 -3.11 19.27 3.09
N LEU A 22 -3.19 18.04 3.65
CA LEU A 22 -2.19 17.52 4.57
C LEU A 22 -0.82 17.33 3.90
N ILE A 23 -0.80 16.82 2.66
CA ILE A 23 0.44 16.73 1.87
C ILE A 23 1.01 18.12 1.61
N GLY A 24 0.18 19.08 1.18
CA GLY A 24 0.57 20.47 0.95
C GLY A 24 1.10 21.16 2.20
N LEU A 25 0.49 20.89 3.36
CA LEU A 25 0.95 21.40 4.65
C LEU A 25 2.34 20.87 5.00
N GLY A 26 2.56 19.55 4.88
CA GLY A 26 3.86 18.92 5.10
C GLY A 26 4.93 19.46 4.16
N TYR A 27 4.59 19.59 2.86
CA TYR A 27 5.47 20.18 1.85
C TYR A 27 5.88 21.62 2.22
N SER A 28 4.92 22.46 2.57
CA SER A 28 5.15 23.85 2.96
C SER A 28 5.99 23.96 4.23
N ALA A 29 5.72 23.12 5.23
CA ALA A 29 6.49 23.10 6.49
C ALA A 29 7.96 22.72 6.27
N ALA A 30 8.25 21.79 5.38
CA ALA A 30 9.62 21.42 5.04
C ALA A 30 10.31 22.47 4.14
N LEU A 31 9.59 23.05 3.18
CA LEU A 31 10.11 24.08 2.29
C LEU A 31 10.51 25.34 3.07
N THR A 32 9.73 25.71 4.08
CA THR A 32 10.03 26.84 4.97
C THR A 32 11.09 26.51 6.04
N ARG A 33 11.62 25.29 6.06
CA ARG A 33 12.56 24.77 7.07
C ARG A 33 12.00 24.74 8.50
N PHE A 34 10.69 24.93 8.67
CA PHE A 34 10.04 24.75 9.97
C PHE A 34 10.11 23.29 10.41
N PHE A 35 10.03 22.34 9.43
CA PHE A 35 10.11 20.92 9.68
C PHE A 35 11.37 20.34 9.00
N SER A 36 12.33 19.89 9.80
CA SER A 36 13.63 19.42 9.30
C SER A 36 13.52 18.01 8.67
N ALA A 37 14.55 17.61 7.90
CA ALA A 37 14.66 16.25 7.36
C ALA A 37 14.71 15.20 8.47
N GLU A 38 15.37 15.50 9.58
CA GLU A 38 15.45 14.62 10.74
C GLU A 38 14.08 14.45 11.41
N ALA A 39 13.35 15.56 11.60
CA ALA A 39 11.98 15.53 12.14
C ALA A 39 11.03 14.70 11.23
N THR A 40 11.17 14.85 9.89
CA THR A 40 10.43 14.03 8.92
C THR A 40 10.74 12.55 9.09
N ALA A 41 12.01 12.18 9.29
CA ALA A 41 12.41 10.79 9.50
C ALA A 41 11.84 10.20 10.81
N TYR A 42 11.84 10.98 11.91
CA TYR A 42 11.24 10.54 13.19
C TYR A 42 9.73 10.42 13.10
N LEU A 43 9.05 11.35 12.44
CA LEU A 43 7.61 11.27 12.19
C LEU A 43 7.28 10.03 11.36
N THR A 44 8.04 9.77 10.30
CA THR A 44 7.87 8.57 9.46
C THR A 44 8.04 7.29 10.29
N LYS A 45 9.04 7.23 11.18
CA LYS A 45 9.22 6.10 12.09
C LYS A 45 8.04 5.94 13.04
N PHE A 46 7.58 7.01 13.67
CA PHE A 46 6.42 6.97 14.56
C PHE A 46 5.18 6.43 13.81
N VAL A 47 4.91 6.99 12.64
CA VAL A 47 3.77 6.56 11.84
C VAL A 47 3.88 5.09 11.45
N PHE A 48 5.04 4.65 10.95
CA PHE A 48 5.24 3.30 10.46
C PHE A 48 5.19 2.25 11.58
N TYR A 49 5.90 2.50 12.69
CA TYR A 49 6.03 1.50 13.76
C TYR A 49 4.86 1.49 14.74
N PHE A 50 4.19 2.61 14.95
CA PHE A 50 3.15 2.72 15.97
C PHE A 50 1.76 3.00 15.37
N ALA A 51 1.58 4.13 14.70
CA ALA A 51 0.26 4.56 14.27
C ALA A 51 -0.35 3.63 13.20
N LEU A 52 0.40 3.31 12.14
CA LEU A 52 -0.07 2.41 11.09
C LEU A 52 -0.23 0.98 11.60
N SER A 53 0.68 0.52 12.45
CA SER A 53 0.60 -0.79 13.08
C SER A 53 -0.67 -0.92 13.93
N ALA A 54 -1.03 0.09 14.71
CA ALA A 54 -2.26 0.11 15.48
C ALA A 54 -3.50 0.11 14.56
N MET A 55 -3.49 0.91 13.50
CA MET A 55 -4.58 0.96 12.52
C MET A 55 -4.78 -0.39 11.84
N LEU A 56 -3.69 -1.04 11.38
CA LEU A 56 -3.76 -2.34 10.72
C LEU A 56 -4.22 -3.45 11.68
N PHE A 57 -3.72 -3.45 12.91
CA PHE A 57 -4.18 -4.38 13.94
C PHE A 57 -5.69 -4.22 14.17
N ARG A 58 -6.18 -2.99 14.33
CA ARG A 58 -7.59 -2.71 14.55
C ARG A 58 -8.46 -3.21 13.41
N PHE A 59 -8.11 -2.89 12.17
CA PHE A 59 -8.84 -3.39 11.01
C PHE A 59 -8.80 -4.91 10.90
N SER A 60 -7.63 -5.52 11.11
CA SER A 60 -7.50 -6.98 11.04
C SER A 60 -8.26 -7.71 12.16
N SER A 61 -8.40 -7.10 13.34
CA SER A 61 -9.12 -7.70 14.47
C SER A 61 -10.63 -7.74 14.26
N ASP A 62 -11.17 -6.91 13.37
CA ASP A 62 -12.59 -6.87 13.02
C ASP A 62 -12.94 -7.74 11.80
N LEU A 63 -11.94 -8.27 11.09
CA LEU A 63 -12.15 -9.03 9.85
C LEU A 63 -12.56 -10.47 10.17
N SER A 64 -13.66 -10.94 9.55
CA SER A 64 -13.99 -12.36 9.49
C SER A 64 -13.25 -13.03 8.33
N LEU A 65 -12.22 -13.83 8.64
CA LEU A 65 -11.37 -14.52 7.65
C LEU A 65 -12.17 -15.38 6.66
N GLY A 66 -13.30 -15.99 7.10
CA GLY A 66 -14.11 -16.87 6.28
C GLY A 66 -14.91 -16.16 5.19
N GLU A 67 -15.27 -14.89 5.40
CA GLU A 67 -16.07 -14.09 4.47
C GLU A 67 -15.21 -13.39 3.41
N LEU A 68 -13.92 -13.20 3.69
CA LEU A 68 -13.00 -12.46 2.83
C LEU A 68 -12.14 -13.34 1.93
N TYR A 69 -12.13 -14.67 2.15
CA TYR A 69 -11.31 -15.58 1.35
C TYR A 69 -11.98 -15.86 0.00
N ASP A 70 -11.65 -15.04 -1.00
CA ASP A 70 -11.99 -15.25 -2.40
C ASP A 70 -10.72 -15.56 -3.21
N PRO A 71 -10.51 -16.83 -3.62
CA PRO A 71 -9.38 -17.21 -4.45
C PRO A 71 -9.34 -16.50 -5.80
N GLN A 72 -10.49 -16.18 -6.39
CA GLN A 72 -10.59 -15.50 -7.68
C GLN A 72 -10.07 -14.06 -7.55
N PHE A 73 -10.44 -13.37 -6.46
CA PHE A 73 -9.93 -12.05 -6.14
C PHE A 73 -8.41 -12.05 -5.98
N ILE A 74 -7.86 -12.98 -5.19
CA ILE A 74 -6.42 -13.10 -4.93
C ILE A 74 -5.67 -13.38 -6.22
N LEU A 75 -6.14 -14.33 -7.04
CA LEU A 75 -5.50 -14.71 -8.30
C LEU A 75 -5.58 -13.60 -9.35
N ALA A 76 -6.69 -12.88 -9.41
CA ALA A 76 -6.86 -11.73 -10.31
C ALA A 76 -5.82 -10.64 -10.00
N TYR A 77 -5.72 -10.22 -8.72
CA TYR A 77 -4.75 -9.22 -8.30
C TYR A 77 -3.31 -9.68 -8.52
N LEU A 78 -2.99 -10.90 -8.10
CA LEU A 78 -1.64 -11.45 -8.17
C LEU A 78 -1.17 -11.62 -9.61
N SER A 79 -2.00 -12.19 -10.50
CA SER A 79 -1.64 -12.40 -11.90
C SER A 79 -1.41 -11.08 -12.65
N ALA A 80 -2.32 -10.10 -12.49
CA ALA A 80 -2.17 -8.77 -13.08
C ALA A 80 -0.90 -8.06 -12.57
N SER A 81 -0.67 -8.12 -11.27
CA SER A 81 0.50 -7.50 -10.64
C SER A 81 1.81 -8.16 -11.09
N ILE A 82 1.87 -9.50 -11.22
CA ILE A 82 3.03 -10.22 -11.73
C ILE A 82 3.32 -9.81 -13.18
N ILE A 83 2.32 -9.68 -14.03
CA ILE A 83 2.51 -9.26 -15.43
C ILE A 83 3.17 -7.88 -15.50
N ILE A 84 2.67 -6.93 -14.73
CA ILE A 84 3.23 -5.56 -14.71
C ILE A 84 4.63 -5.55 -14.08
N TYR A 85 4.85 -6.34 -13.01
CA TYR A 85 6.16 -6.48 -12.38
C TYR A 85 7.20 -7.00 -13.39
N LEU A 86 6.86 -8.04 -14.15
CA LEU A 86 7.73 -8.61 -15.18
C LEU A 86 7.97 -7.63 -16.34
N LEU A 87 6.94 -6.90 -16.77
CA LEU A 87 7.06 -5.87 -17.81
C LEU A 87 8.03 -4.75 -17.39
N ALA A 88 7.88 -4.22 -16.18
CA ALA A 88 8.76 -3.20 -15.63
C ALA A 88 10.19 -3.72 -15.45
N THR A 89 10.34 -4.96 -14.97
CA THR A 89 11.66 -5.63 -14.87
C THR A 89 12.32 -5.75 -16.24
N ALA A 90 11.59 -6.22 -17.27
CA ALA A 90 12.11 -6.34 -18.62
C ALA A 90 12.54 -4.97 -19.19
N ALA A 91 11.70 -3.93 -19.01
CA ALA A 91 12.04 -2.58 -19.43
C ALA A 91 13.30 -2.03 -18.73
N ALA A 92 13.50 -2.32 -17.46
CA ALA A 92 14.72 -1.94 -16.74
C ALA A 92 15.96 -2.69 -17.24
N ILE A 93 15.83 -3.99 -17.53
CA ILE A 93 16.91 -4.82 -18.11
C ILE A 93 17.29 -4.29 -19.51
N PHE A 94 16.31 -3.96 -20.37
CA PHE A 94 16.58 -3.37 -21.68
C PHE A 94 17.33 -2.04 -21.56
N ARG A 95 17.10 -1.26 -20.50
CA ARG A 95 17.85 -0.05 -20.17
C ARG A 95 19.19 -0.34 -19.49
N LYS A 96 19.63 -1.61 -19.44
CA LYS A 96 20.89 -2.07 -18.84
C LYS A 96 21.02 -1.72 -17.36
N LYS A 97 19.93 -1.72 -16.62
CA LYS A 97 19.91 -1.50 -15.18
C LYS A 97 20.39 -2.74 -14.43
N SER A 98 20.98 -2.53 -13.24
CA SER A 98 21.34 -3.64 -12.37
C SER A 98 20.10 -4.41 -11.89
N PRO A 99 20.19 -5.70 -11.53
CA PRO A 99 19.06 -6.47 -11.01
C PRO A 99 18.40 -5.80 -9.78
N SER A 100 19.18 -5.17 -8.92
CA SER A 100 18.65 -4.44 -7.76
C SER A 100 17.84 -3.20 -8.18
N GLU A 101 18.32 -2.42 -9.16
CA GLU A 101 17.57 -1.27 -9.69
C GLU A 101 16.29 -1.73 -10.41
N ALA A 102 16.38 -2.81 -11.21
CA ALA A 102 15.23 -3.37 -11.91
C ALA A 102 14.13 -3.85 -10.92
N ALA A 103 14.53 -4.49 -9.81
CA ALA A 103 13.60 -4.92 -8.78
C ALA A 103 12.90 -3.73 -8.10
N VAL A 104 13.62 -2.63 -7.83
CA VAL A 104 13.03 -1.42 -7.24
C VAL A 104 12.06 -0.77 -8.22
N GLU A 105 12.40 -0.65 -9.50
CA GLU A 105 11.50 -0.10 -10.51
C GLU A 105 10.25 -0.94 -10.69
N ALA A 106 10.37 -2.28 -10.73
CA ALA A 106 9.25 -3.19 -10.79
C ALA A 106 8.33 -3.06 -9.57
N GLN A 107 8.92 -2.97 -8.37
CA GLN A 107 8.18 -2.74 -7.13
C GLN A 107 7.37 -1.44 -7.19
N CYS A 108 7.98 -0.33 -7.61
CA CYS A 108 7.30 0.96 -7.74
C CYS A 108 6.21 0.98 -8.81
N SER A 109 6.27 0.08 -9.80
CA SER A 109 5.27 -0.04 -10.88
C SER A 109 4.00 -0.78 -10.43
N VAL A 110 4.08 -1.56 -9.36
CA VAL A 110 2.97 -2.41 -8.87
C VAL A 110 2.47 -1.94 -7.51
N ILE A 111 3.35 -1.69 -6.55
CA ILE A 111 2.96 -1.34 -5.19
C ILE A 111 2.67 0.15 -5.07
N GLY A 112 1.47 0.45 -4.58
CA GLY A 112 1.01 1.80 -4.28
C GLY A 112 1.05 2.13 -2.78
N ASN A 113 0.57 3.32 -2.45
CA ASN A 113 0.41 3.76 -1.07
C ASN A 113 -0.91 3.24 -0.47
N VAL A 114 -1.14 1.94 -0.57
CA VAL A 114 -2.39 1.29 -0.15
C VAL A 114 -2.60 1.44 1.37
N GLY A 115 -1.54 1.27 2.17
CA GLY A 115 -1.62 1.33 3.63
C GLY A 115 -1.95 2.72 4.19
N PHE A 116 -1.25 3.76 3.73
CA PHE A 116 -1.41 5.11 4.30
C PHE A 116 -2.53 5.93 3.65
N LEU A 117 -2.75 5.75 2.34
CA LEU A 117 -3.74 6.51 1.58
C LEU A 117 -4.92 5.63 1.17
N GLY A 118 -4.66 4.43 0.65
CA GLY A 118 -5.68 3.56 0.09
C GLY A 118 -6.74 3.18 1.11
N ILE A 119 -6.36 2.62 2.26
CA ILE A 119 -7.30 2.18 3.30
C ILE A 119 -8.24 3.33 3.73
N PRO A 120 -7.74 4.46 4.25
CA PRO A 120 -8.64 5.50 4.74
C PRO A 120 -9.45 6.18 3.62
N MET A 121 -8.85 6.38 2.44
CA MET A 121 -9.54 7.03 1.34
C MET A 121 -10.67 6.15 0.78
N LEU A 122 -10.40 4.88 0.52
CA LEU A 122 -11.39 3.97 -0.03
C LEU A 122 -12.46 3.60 1.00
N ALA A 123 -12.13 3.52 2.29
CA ALA A 123 -13.13 3.37 3.35
C ALA A 123 -14.13 4.55 3.37
N ILE A 124 -13.66 5.78 3.12
CA ILE A 124 -14.53 6.97 3.04
C ILE A 124 -15.35 7.00 1.74
N LEU A 125 -14.75 6.61 0.62
CA LEU A 125 -15.40 6.70 -0.70
C LEU A 125 -16.33 5.53 -0.99
N MET A 126 -15.95 4.33 -0.61
CA MET A 126 -16.65 3.09 -0.94
C MET A 126 -17.31 2.40 0.27
N GLY A 127 -17.04 2.88 1.47
CA GLY A 127 -17.58 2.33 2.71
C GLY A 127 -16.62 1.41 3.46
N PRO A 128 -16.95 1.05 4.71
CA PRO A 128 -16.07 0.24 5.57
C PRO A 128 -15.83 -1.18 5.04
N GLU A 129 -16.74 -1.72 4.24
CA GLU A 129 -16.61 -3.05 3.63
C GLU A 129 -15.41 -3.16 2.68
N ALA A 130 -15.00 -2.04 2.05
CA ALA A 130 -13.83 -1.99 1.18
C ALA A 130 -12.52 -2.33 1.93
N VAL A 131 -12.46 -2.07 3.24
CA VAL A 131 -11.24 -2.25 4.05
C VAL A 131 -10.75 -3.69 4.01
N GLY A 132 -11.67 -4.67 4.07
CA GLY A 132 -11.31 -6.08 4.00
C GLY A 132 -10.56 -6.45 2.72
N PHE A 133 -11.08 -6.05 1.58
CA PHE A 133 -10.44 -6.29 0.28
C PHE A 133 -9.09 -5.58 0.16
N ILE A 134 -8.99 -4.35 0.65
CA ILE A 134 -7.74 -3.59 0.64
C ILE A 134 -6.69 -4.25 1.54
N MET A 135 -7.09 -4.82 2.67
CA MET A 135 -6.19 -5.56 3.57
C MET A 135 -5.62 -6.82 2.91
N ILE A 136 -6.40 -7.53 2.09
CA ILE A 136 -5.91 -8.66 1.29
C ILE A 136 -4.85 -8.18 0.28
N ILE A 137 -5.13 -7.10 -0.45
CA ILE A 137 -4.18 -6.48 -1.38
C ILE A 137 -2.88 -6.11 -0.66
N LEU A 138 -2.99 -5.42 0.47
CA LEU A 138 -1.84 -5.01 1.28
C LEU A 138 -1.02 -6.22 1.78
N ALA A 139 -1.69 -7.30 2.18
CA ALA A 139 -1.01 -8.53 2.59
C ALA A 139 -0.23 -9.17 1.42
N ILE A 140 -0.82 -9.23 0.22
CA ILE A 140 -0.16 -9.70 -1.00
C ILE A 140 1.07 -8.83 -1.31
N ASP A 141 0.91 -7.52 -1.27
CA ASP A 141 1.98 -6.55 -1.54
C ASP A 141 3.15 -6.71 -0.58
N LEU A 142 2.88 -6.82 0.72
CA LEU A 142 3.90 -6.94 1.75
C LEU A 142 4.57 -8.32 1.76
N ILE A 143 3.79 -9.39 1.63
CA ILE A 143 4.30 -10.75 1.78
C ILE A 143 4.96 -11.21 0.47
N ILE A 144 4.28 -11.09 -0.66
CA ILE A 144 4.79 -11.63 -1.93
C ILE A 144 5.80 -10.67 -2.54
N PHE A 145 5.38 -9.45 -2.87
CA PHE A 145 6.26 -8.51 -3.55
C PHE A 145 7.34 -7.94 -2.63
N GLY A 146 7.03 -7.73 -1.34
CA GLY A 146 8.00 -7.35 -0.32
C GLY A 146 9.09 -8.41 -0.10
N SER A 147 8.73 -9.70 -0.16
CA SER A 147 9.72 -10.79 -0.12
C SER A 147 10.53 -10.88 -1.41
N LEU A 148 9.86 -10.73 -2.56
CA LEU A 148 10.48 -10.84 -3.88
C LEU A 148 11.59 -9.79 -4.08
N ILE A 149 11.34 -8.53 -3.72
CA ILE A 149 12.36 -7.50 -3.83
C ILE A 149 13.57 -7.77 -2.94
N VAL A 150 13.36 -8.23 -1.70
CA VAL A 150 14.44 -8.59 -0.78
C VAL A 150 15.26 -9.75 -1.36
N LEU A 151 14.58 -10.78 -1.88
CA LEU A 151 15.23 -11.93 -2.53
C LEU A 151 16.12 -11.50 -3.70
N ILE A 152 15.60 -10.67 -4.61
CA ILE A 152 16.35 -10.20 -5.78
C ILE A 152 17.55 -9.34 -5.35
N ILE A 153 17.37 -8.41 -4.42
CA ILE A 153 18.46 -7.53 -3.96
C ILE A 153 19.57 -8.34 -3.28
N VAL A 154 19.22 -9.29 -2.41
CA VAL A 154 20.24 -10.11 -1.71
C VAL A 154 20.90 -11.06 -2.70
N ALA A 155 20.14 -11.76 -3.56
CA ALA A 155 20.71 -12.64 -4.58
C ALA A 155 21.65 -11.92 -5.55
N SER A 156 21.36 -10.66 -5.88
CA SER A 156 22.22 -9.84 -6.75
C SER A 156 23.56 -9.48 -6.10
N LYS A 157 23.64 -9.46 -4.76
CA LYS A 157 24.87 -9.15 -4.01
C LYS A 157 25.71 -10.39 -3.73
N ASP A 158 25.10 -11.47 -3.27
CA ASP A 158 25.80 -12.62 -2.69
C ASP A 158 26.08 -13.76 -3.70
N LYS A 159 25.59 -13.68 -4.96
CA LYS A 159 25.76 -14.66 -6.04
C LYS A 159 25.45 -16.13 -5.70
N LYS A 160 24.97 -16.44 -4.49
CA LYS A 160 24.59 -17.77 -4.03
C LYS A 160 23.19 -17.73 -3.43
N LEU A 161 22.29 -18.53 -3.98
CA LEU A 161 21.00 -18.85 -3.38
C LEU A 161 21.27 -19.91 -2.29
N ASP A 162 21.34 -19.48 -1.04
CA ASP A 162 21.50 -20.37 0.12
C ASP A 162 20.20 -20.42 0.93
N ILE A 163 19.99 -21.52 1.65
CA ILE A 163 18.85 -21.69 2.57
C ILE A 163 18.76 -20.55 3.59
N PHE A 164 19.91 -19.96 3.95
CA PHE A 164 19.99 -18.76 4.78
C PHE A 164 19.26 -17.53 4.20
N LEU A 165 19.09 -17.47 2.86
CA LEU A 165 18.34 -16.41 2.22
C LEU A 165 16.84 -16.47 2.59
N ILE A 166 16.25 -17.68 2.56
CA ILE A 166 14.86 -17.90 2.97
C ILE A 166 14.68 -17.53 4.44
N TYR A 167 15.62 -17.95 5.31
CA TYR A 167 15.60 -17.57 6.71
C TYR A 167 15.64 -16.05 6.92
N ARG A 168 16.50 -15.32 6.18
CA ARG A 168 16.58 -13.85 6.24
C ARG A 168 15.28 -13.18 5.79
N VAL A 169 14.62 -13.70 4.76
CA VAL A 169 13.30 -13.19 4.30
C VAL A 169 12.25 -13.39 5.37
N ILE A 170 12.14 -14.60 5.94
CA ILE A 170 11.19 -14.89 7.02
C ILE A 170 11.41 -13.97 8.22
N ILE A 171 12.66 -13.82 8.66
CA ILE A 171 13.00 -12.90 9.77
C ILE A 171 12.69 -11.44 9.39
N GLY A 172 12.91 -11.05 8.14
CA GLY A 172 12.55 -9.72 7.62
C GLY A 172 11.05 -9.46 7.68
N LEU A 173 10.23 -10.42 7.28
CA LEU A 173 8.77 -10.37 7.38
C LEU A 173 8.32 -10.28 8.85
N LEU A 174 8.86 -11.12 9.72
CA LEU A 174 8.55 -11.12 11.15
C LEU A 174 9.03 -9.86 11.89
N LYS A 175 9.99 -9.11 11.33
CA LYS A 175 10.43 -7.82 11.83
C LYS A 175 9.64 -6.64 11.28
N ASN A 176 8.81 -6.86 10.25
CA ASN A 176 7.98 -5.81 9.70
C ASN A 176 6.77 -5.56 10.62
N PRO A 177 6.65 -4.37 11.26
CA PRO A 177 5.59 -4.10 12.21
C PRO A 177 4.19 -4.17 11.58
N MET A 178 4.06 -3.83 10.30
CA MET A 178 2.78 -3.92 9.59
C MET A 178 2.32 -5.38 9.48
N ILE A 179 3.21 -6.29 9.05
CA ILE A 179 2.90 -7.72 8.91
C ILE A 179 2.56 -8.32 10.28
N VAL A 180 3.37 -8.02 11.30
CA VAL A 180 3.12 -8.49 12.67
C VAL A 180 1.77 -8.01 13.17
N SER A 181 1.42 -6.74 12.94
CA SER A 181 0.14 -6.17 13.36
C SER A 181 -1.05 -6.81 12.66
N ILE A 182 -0.96 -7.06 11.35
CA ILE A 182 -2.01 -7.77 10.59
C ILE A 182 -2.19 -9.19 11.14
N VAL A 183 -1.09 -9.93 11.30
CA VAL A 183 -1.15 -11.31 11.82
C VAL A 183 -1.71 -11.36 13.23
N CYS A 184 -1.27 -10.47 14.13
CA CYS A 184 -1.81 -10.39 15.48
C CYS A 184 -3.30 -10.03 15.49
N GLY A 185 -3.74 -9.11 14.62
CA GLY A 185 -5.16 -8.75 14.48
C GLY A 185 -6.00 -9.92 13.99
N LEU A 186 -5.54 -10.63 12.96
CA LEU A 186 -6.23 -11.83 12.44
C LEU A 186 -6.30 -12.97 13.45
N LEU A 187 -5.22 -13.21 14.20
CA LEU A 187 -5.22 -14.18 15.29
C LEU A 187 -6.20 -13.79 16.40
N TRP A 188 -6.30 -12.48 16.70
CA TRP A 188 -7.29 -11.98 17.65
C TRP A 188 -8.71 -12.19 17.13
N SER A 189 -9.00 -11.82 15.87
CA SER A 189 -10.28 -12.08 15.23
C SER A 189 -10.66 -13.56 15.27
N ALA A 190 -9.71 -14.45 14.93
CA ALA A 190 -9.93 -15.90 14.95
C ALA A 190 -10.24 -16.46 16.37
N SER A 191 -9.82 -15.77 17.44
CA SER A 191 -10.14 -16.17 18.82
C SER A 191 -11.59 -15.92 19.20
N GLY A 192 -12.32 -15.09 18.46
CA GLY A 192 -13.69 -14.66 18.74
C GLY A 192 -13.81 -13.74 19.96
N TRP A 193 -12.70 -13.26 20.53
CA TRP A 193 -12.71 -12.36 21.67
C TRP A 193 -12.89 -10.91 21.23
N SER A 194 -13.78 -10.18 21.89
CA SER A 194 -13.84 -8.73 21.74
C SER A 194 -12.66 -8.05 22.43
N LEU A 195 -12.16 -6.96 21.82
CA LEU A 195 -11.15 -6.14 22.49
C LEU A 195 -11.74 -5.46 23.72
N PRO A 196 -11.06 -5.50 24.89
CA PRO A 196 -11.47 -4.69 26.03
C PRO A 196 -11.55 -3.21 25.65
N GLU A 197 -12.61 -2.53 26.09
CA GLU A 197 -12.91 -1.14 25.69
C GLU A 197 -11.69 -0.19 25.83
N PRO A 198 -10.92 -0.16 26.93
CA PRO A 198 -9.75 0.72 27.05
C PRO A 198 -8.64 0.40 26.03
N VAL A 199 -8.47 -0.88 25.65
CA VAL A 199 -7.48 -1.31 24.68
C VAL A 199 -7.94 -0.91 23.27
N ASN A 200 -9.21 -1.10 22.95
CA ASN A 200 -9.82 -0.68 21.71
C ASN A 200 -9.68 0.84 21.49
N ASP A 201 -10.03 1.64 22.52
CA ASP A 201 -9.91 3.10 22.46
C ASP A 201 -8.47 3.56 22.27
N PHE A 202 -7.52 2.94 22.97
CA PHE A 202 -6.09 3.21 22.79
C PHE A 202 -5.64 2.93 21.33
N VAL A 203 -6.02 1.78 20.80
CA VAL A 203 -5.65 1.38 19.42
C VAL A 203 -6.30 2.30 18.39
N ILE A 204 -7.57 2.68 18.57
CA ILE A 204 -8.27 3.64 17.71
C ILE A 204 -7.58 5.00 17.75
N MET A 205 -7.29 5.53 18.95
CA MET A 205 -6.66 6.83 19.12
C MET A 205 -5.26 6.86 18.46
N LEU A 206 -4.46 5.82 18.68
CA LEU A 206 -3.14 5.72 18.08
C LEU A 206 -3.22 5.53 16.56
N GLY A 207 -4.11 4.67 16.09
CA GLY A 207 -4.33 4.39 14.67
C GLY A 207 -4.85 5.62 13.89
N SER A 208 -5.65 6.47 14.51
CA SER A 208 -6.16 7.69 13.89
C SER A 208 -5.06 8.68 13.49
N ALA A 209 -3.91 8.62 14.13
CA ALA A 209 -2.74 9.42 13.78
C ALA A 209 -2.01 8.94 12.51
N ALA A 210 -2.29 7.71 12.03
CA ALA A 210 -1.58 7.10 10.90
C ALA A 210 -1.72 7.94 9.61
N THR A 211 -2.95 8.17 9.18
CA THR A 211 -3.22 8.88 7.92
C THR A 211 -2.71 10.32 7.93
N PRO A 212 -3.06 11.19 8.90
CA PRO A 212 -2.57 12.57 8.87
C PRO A 212 -1.06 12.66 9.03
N GLY A 213 -0.46 11.82 9.89
CA GLY A 213 0.98 11.78 10.06
C GLY A 213 1.73 11.30 8.81
N ALA A 214 1.21 10.27 8.13
CA ALA A 214 1.79 9.76 6.90
C ALA A 214 1.73 10.78 5.76
N LEU A 215 0.58 11.39 5.52
CA LEU A 215 0.39 12.36 4.44
C LEU A 215 1.26 13.60 4.65
N PHE A 216 1.35 14.08 5.88
CA PHE A 216 2.26 15.17 6.23
C PHE A 216 3.73 14.77 5.98
N ALA A 217 4.16 13.58 6.41
CA ALA A 217 5.52 13.10 6.20
C ALA A 217 5.86 12.91 4.72
N ILE A 218 4.89 12.43 3.89
CA ILE A 218 5.04 12.35 2.44
C ILE A 218 5.26 13.74 1.84
N GLY A 219 4.43 14.72 2.21
CA GLY A 219 4.58 16.09 1.75
C GLY A 219 5.94 16.68 2.13
N ALA A 220 6.36 16.52 3.38
CA ALA A 220 7.66 16.98 3.87
C ALA A 220 8.83 16.30 3.14
N SER A 221 8.71 15.00 2.84
CA SER A 221 9.72 14.26 2.07
C SER A 221 9.83 14.73 0.62
N LEU A 222 8.71 15.09 -0.01
CA LEU A 222 8.69 15.60 -1.39
C LEU A 222 9.44 16.94 -1.50
N ALA A 223 9.31 17.84 -0.52
CA ALA A 223 10.01 19.12 -0.51
C ALA A 223 11.54 18.97 -0.38
N GLN A 224 12.02 17.83 0.11
CA GLN A 224 13.44 17.58 0.37
C GLN A 224 14.13 16.82 -0.78
N LYS A 225 13.37 16.34 -1.77
CA LYS A 225 13.90 15.55 -2.87
C LYS A 225 13.90 16.36 -4.16
N SER A 226 15.02 16.30 -4.90
CA SER A 226 15.08 16.77 -6.28
C SER A 226 14.64 15.66 -7.24
N ALA A 227 13.88 16.02 -8.27
CA ALA A 227 13.48 15.10 -9.33
C ALA A 227 14.63 14.92 -10.34
N GLU A 228 15.65 14.13 -9.98
CA GLU A 228 16.83 13.95 -10.83
C GLU A 228 16.59 13.09 -12.08
N ARG A 229 15.53 12.26 -12.10
CA ARG A 229 15.25 11.30 -13.17
C ARG A 229 13.77 11.32 -13.57
N PHE A 230 13.33 12.42 -14.12
CA PHE A 230 11.92 12.62 -14.51
C PHE A 230 11.40 11.53 -15.45
N GLU A 231 12.21 11.08 -16.43
CA GLU A 231 11.81 10.03 -17.38
C GLU A 231 11.46 8.71 -16.70
N ILE A 232 12.27 8.31 -15.71
CA ILE A 232 12.01 7.08 -14.95
C ILE A 232 10.75 7.25 -14.09
N ALA A 233 10.62 8.40 -13.42
CA ALA A 233 9.44 8.69 -12.60
C ALA A 233 8.16 8.69 -13.46
N ALA A 234 8.18 9.29 -14.64
CA ALA A 234 7.07 9.29 -15.60
C ALA A 234 6.71 7.87 -16.07
N TRP A 235 7.72 7.06 -16.40
CA TRP A 235 7.53 5.65 -16.77
C TRP A 235 6.88 4.83 -15.65
N LEU A 236 7.41 4.92 -14.43
CA LEU A 236 6.86 4.20 -13.28
C LEU A 236 5.44 4.66 -12.94
N SER A 237 5.18 5.97 -13.03
CA SER A 237 3.84 6.52 -12.86
C SER A 237 2.87 6.01 -13.93
N PHE A 238 3.30 5.93 -15.19
CA PHE A 238 2.49 5.35 -16.26
C PHE A 238 2.20 3.86 -16.02
N CYS A 239 3.19 3.07 -15.62
CA CYS A 239 2.98 1.67 -15.25
C CYS A 239 1.97 1.55 -14.11
N LYS A 240 2.10 2.36 -13.06
CA LYS A 240 1.27 2.28 -11.86
C LYS A 240 -0.14 2.82 -12.08
N LEU A 241 -0.29 3.97 -12.72
CA LEU A 241 -1.57 4.65 -12.85
C LEU A 241 -2.40 4.22 -14.06
N VAL A 242 -1.76 3.61 -15.07
CA VAL A 242 -2.43 3.20 -16.31
C VAL A 242 -2.34 1.70 -16.54
N LEU A 243 -1.13 1.15 -16.62
CA LEU A 243 -0.96 -0.25 -17.01
C LEU A 243 -1.43 -1.22 -15.92
N HIS A 244 -1.15 -0.94 -14.66
CA HIS A 244 -1.54 -1.82 -13.56
C HIS A 244 -3.07 -1.87 -13.37
N PRO A 245 -3.79 -0.74 -13.26
CA PRO A 245 -5.26 -0.78 -13.22
C PRO A 245 -5.88 -1.41 -14.47
N LEU A 246 -5.31 -1.17 -15.67
CA LEU A 246 -5.77 -1.79 -16.90
C LEU A 246 -5.60 -3.32 -16.89
N ALA A 247 -4.45 -3.80 -16.42
CA ALA A 247 -4.21 -5.24 -16.29
C ALA A 247 -5.18 -5.88 -15.28
N ILE A 248 -5.50 -5.19 -14.18
CA ILE A 248 -6.50 -5.64 -13.22
C ILE A 248 -7.90 -5.63 -13.85
N CYS A 249 -8.29 -4.59 -14.59
CA CYS A 249 -9.56 -4.55 -15.33
C CYS A 249 -9.69 -5.77 -16.26
N ILE A 250 -8.63 -6.08 -17.01
CA ILE A 250 -8.63 -7.25 -17.89
C ILE A 250 -8.79 -8.54 -17.08
N ALA A 251 -8.07 -8.67 -15.96
CA ALA A 251 -8.14 -9.86 -15.12
C ALA A 251 -9.56 -10.05 -14.55
N VAL A 252 -10.15 -9.04 -13.93
CA VAL A 252 -11.45 -9.16 -13.23
C VAL A 252 -12.66 -9.24 -14.18
N PHE A 253 -12.58 -8.67 -15.39
CA PHE A 253 -13.71 -8.67 -16.30
C PHE A 253 -13.67 -9.76 -17.38
N TYR A 254 -12.51 -10.36 -17.65
CA TYR A 254 -12.35 -11.30 -18.76
C TYR A 254 -11.74 -12.66 -18.36
N VAL A 255 -11.06 -12.74 -17.21
CA VAL A 255 -10.32 -13.96 -16.83
C VAL A 255 -10.87 -14.60 -15.56
N PHE A 256 -11.19 -13.80 -14.55
CA PHE A 256 -11.63 -14.27 -13.24
C PHE A 256 -13.05 -13.79 -12.96
N ASP A 257 -13.82 -14.61 -12.24
CA ASP A 257 -15.17 -14.24 -11.79
C ASP A 257 -15.08 -13.58 -10.42
N VAL A 258 -14.93 -12.26 -10.42
CA VAL A 258 -14.79 -11.42 -9.21
C VAL A 258 -16.03 -10.56 -9.07
N ASP A 259 -16.60 -10.51 -7.86
CA ASP A 259 -17.73 -9.62 -7.56
C ASP A 259 -17.44 -8.17 -7.99
N LEU A 260 -18.44 -7.49 -8.54
CA LEU A 260 -18.31 -6.14 -9.10
C LEU A 260 -17.79 -5.11 -8.07
N TYR A 261 -18.25 -5.22 -6.82
CA TYR A 261 -17.79 -4.34 -5.76
C TYR A 261 -16.32 -4.59 -5.42
N ALA A 262 -15.95 -5.86 -5.22
CA ALA A 262 -14.57 -6.27 -4.97
C ALA A 262 -13.63 -5.88 -6.13
N ALA A 263 -14.07 -6.09 -7.38
CA ALA A 263 -13.34 -5.66 -8.58
C ALA A 263 -13.11 -4.14 -8.60
N THR A 264 -14.12 -3.34 -8.25
CA THR A 264 -14.01 -1.87 -8.20
C THR A 264 -13.03 -1.42 -7.12
N VAL A 265 -13.07 -2.04 -5.94
CA VAL A 265 -12.09 -1.78 -4.86
C VAL A 265 -10.68 -2.12 -5.32
N MET A 266 -10.50 -3.27 -5.99
CA MET A 266 -9.20 -3.71 -6.50
C MET A 266 -8.61 -2.74 -7.52
N ILE A 267 -9.42 -2.30 -8.50
CA ILE A 267 -9.02 -1.34 -9.53
C ILE A 267 -8.62 0.01 -8.89
N ALA A 268 -9.44 0.49 -7.95
CA ALA A 268 -9.16 1.74 -7.24
C ALA A 268 -7.91 1.66 -6.36
N ALA A 269 -7.64 0.53 -5.72
CA ALA A 269 -6.44 0.31 -4.91
C ALA A 269 -5.17 0.15 -5.77
N ALA A 270 -5.33 -0.27 -7.04
CA ALA A 270 -4.23 -0.42 -7.98
C ALA A 270 -3.73 0.91 -8.57
N SER A 271 -4.54 1.97 -8.48
CA SER A 271 -4.19 3.32 -8.97
C SER A 271 -3.43 4.15 -7.91
#